data_baba85560a7115bbe91794a65cfe0a5c
#
_entry.id   baba85560a7115bbe91794a65cfe0a5c
#
_cell.length_a   1.000
_cell.length_b   1.000
_cell.length_c   1.000
_cell.angle_alpha   90.00
_cell.angle_beta   90.00
_cell.angle_gamma   90.00
#
_symmetry.space_group_name_H-M   'P 1'
#
loop_
_entity.id
_entity.type
_entity.pdbx_description
1 polymer ?
#
loop_
_entity_poly.entity_id
_entity_poly.type
_entity_poly.pdbx_seq_one_letter_code
_entity_poly.pdbx_strand_id
1 'polypeptide(L)'
;MAIYLQVRVASVHLMLDALHVHEILSLDAVLSGANDHAQWRDDVISTVNLARQFGLPDHNTTMGVIYSTATDSRPVMLMLDEVLGLKDLKETEWRAFPRIPSASAQFFDRVWLEEAVQRQSFRLRHPLQNDLLGLPSVANEP
;
A
#
# COMPACT_ATOMS: atom_id res chain seq x y z
N MET A 1 18.13 -8.27 -7.25
CA MET A 1 17.42 -7.01 -7.54
C MET A 1 15.93 -7.26 -7.43
N ALA A 2 15.21 -6.30 -6.90
CA ALA A 2 13.77 -6.41 -6.77
C ALA A 2 13.09 -5.20 -7.40
N ILE A 3 11.90 -5.44 -7.92
CA ILE A 3 11.12 -4.39 -8.58
C ILE A 3 10.01 -3.96 -7.65
N TYR A 4 9.86 -2.64 -7.50
CA TYR A 4 8.87 -2.03 -6.63
C TYR A 4 7.99 -1.08 -7.43
N LEU A 5 6.72 -1.02 -7.04
CA LEU A 5 5.79 -0.03 -7.57
C LEU A 5 5.81 1.17 -6.63
N GLN A 6 6.22 2.33 -7.16
CA GLN A 6 6.23 3.56 -6.38
C GLN A 6 4.86 4.24 -6.50
N VAL A 7 4.27 4.53 -5.36
CA VAL A 7 2.94 5.13 -5.29
C VAL A 7 2.95 6.29 -4.30
N ARG A 8 1.91 7.12 -4.36
CA ARG A 8 1.77 8.25 -3.45
C ARG A 8 0.39 8.22 -2.79
N VAL A 9 0.39 8.46 -1.49
CA VAL A 9 -0.83 8.64 -0.69
C VAL A 9 -0.68 9.97 0.03
N ALA A 10 -1.49 10.98 -0.36
CA ALA A 10 -1.33 12.35 0.11
C ALA A 10 0.11 12.81 -0.14
N SER A 11 0.86 13.18 0.88
CA SER A 11 2.26 13.61 0.75
C SER A 11 3.27 12.47 0.94
N VAL A 12 2.80 11.25 1.16
CA VAL A 12 3.67 10.11 1.52
C VAL A 12 3.91 9.24 0.29
N HIS A 13 5.19 8.94 0.02
CA HIS A 13 5.58 8.07 -1.08
C HIS A 13 5.91 6.69 -0.54
N LEU A 14 5.37 5.66 -1.21
CA LEU A 14 5.48 4.27 -0.77
C LEU A 14 6.05 3.41 -1.87
N MET A 15 6.72 2.33 -1.46
CA MET A 15 7.23 1.31 -2.37
C MET A 15 6.54 -0.01 -2.03
N LEU A 16 5.83 -0.54 -3.01
CA LEU A 16 5.15 -1.83 -2.90
C LEU A 16 5.96 -2.86 -3.69
N ASP A 17 6.17 -4.05 -3.11
CA ASP A 17 6.85 -5.12 -3.83
C ASP A 17 5.99 -5.53 -5.03
N ALA A 18 6.50 -5.36 -6.23
CA ALA A 18 5.76 -5.62 -7.47
C ALA A 18 5.33 -7.09 -7.60
N LEU A 19 6.03 -8.00 -6.93
CA LEU A 19 5.65 -9.43 -6.95
C LEU A 19 4.26 -9.66 -6.37
N HIS A 20 3.78 -8.77 -5.52
CA HIS A 20 2.50 -8.92 -4.84
C HIS A 20 1.41 -8.01 -5.40
N VAL A 21 1.74 -7.26 -6.47
CA VAL A 21 0.78 -6.41 -7.17
C VAL A 21 0.13 -7.22 -8.28
N HIS A 22 -1.19 -7.31 -8.26
CA HIS A 22 -1.95 -8.05 -9.26
C HIS A 22 -2.44 -7.16 -10.39
N GLU A 23 -2.88 -5.96 -10.06
CA GLU A 23 -3.47 -5.06 -11.03
C GLU A 23 -3.51 -3.64 -10.50
N ILE A 24 -3.44 -2.66 -11.40
CA ILE A 24 -3.55 -1.24 -11.08
C ILE A 24 -4.81 -0.73 -11.77
N LEU A 25 -5.68 -0.07 -11.00
CA LEU A 25 -6.97 0.39 -11.48
C LEU A 25 -7.12 1.89 -11.28
N SER A 26 -7.77 2.53 -12.26
CA SER A 26 -8.26 3.89 -12.08
C SER A 26 -9.66 3.79 -11.48
N LEU A 27 -9.88 4.46 -10.36
CA LEU A 27 -11.16 4.39 -9.67
C LEU A 27 -12.09 5.49 -10.15
N ASP A 28 -13.31 5.10 -10.45
CA ASP A 28 -14.38 6.07 -10.72
C ASP A 28 -14.85 6.69 -9.41
N ALA A 29 -15.44 7.88 -9.51
CA ALA A 29 -15.98 8.56 -8.35
C ALA A 29 -17.01 7.71 -7.59
N VAL A 30 -17.70 6.82 -8.30
CA VAL A 30 -18.69 5.92 -7.70
C VAL A 30 -18.05 4.92 -6.75
N LEU A 31 -16.80 4.52 -7.03
CA LEU A 31 -16.08 3.56 -6.20
C LEU A 31 -15.39 4.22 -5.01
N SER A 32 -15.31 5.55 -4.98
CA SER A 32 -14.66 6.29 -3.90
C SER A 32 -15.57 6.50 -2.69
N GLY A 33 -16.72 5.85 -2.64
CA GLY A 33 -17.66 6.00 -1.54
C GLY A 33 -17.27 5.23 -0.29
N ALA A 34 -18.20 5.14 0.64
CA ALA A 34 -18.01 4.56 1.96
C ALA A 34 -17.96 3.03 1.96
N ASN A 35 -17.92 2.39 0.82
CA ASN A 35 -17.93 0.94 0.75
C ASN A 35 -16.56 0.37 1.10
N ASP A 36 -16.55 -0.57 2.04
CA ASP A 36 -15.33 -1.26 2.45
C ASP A 36 -14.97 -2.43 1.54
N HIS A 37 -15.73 -2.61 0.46
CA HIS A 37 -15.55 -3.72 -0.47
C HIS A 37 -15.69 -3.25 -1.89
N ALA A 38 -14.99 -3.92 -2.80
CA ALA A 38 -15.08 -3.67 -4.23
C ALA A 38 -15.14 -5.01 -4.96
N GLN A 39 -15.74 -4.98 -6.13
CA GLN A 39 -15.74 -6.16 -7.00
C GLN A 39 -14.51 -6.11 -7.89
N TRP A 40 -13.76 -7.20 -7.89
CA TRP A 40 -12.60 -7.37 -8.74
C TRP A 40 -12.68 -8.73 -9.41
N ARG A 41 -12.79 -8.74 -10.73
CA ARG A 41 -13.08 -9.95 -11.49
C ARG A 41 -14.37 -10.60 -10.96
N ASP A 42 -14.32 -11.87 -10.55
CA ASP A 42 -15.49 -12.57 -10.04
C ASP A 42 -15.57 -12.55 -8.52
N ASP A 43 -14.67 -11.82 -7.85
CA ASP A 43 -14.56 -11.80 -6.40
C ASP A 43 -14.95 -10.44 -5.83
N VAL A 44 -15.44 -10.48 -4.60
CA VAL A 44 -15.60 -9.28 -3.78
C VAL A 44 -14.41 -9.23 -2.82
N ILE A 45 -13.64 -8.14 -2.88
CA ILE A 45 -12.44 -7.98 -2.06
C ILE A 45 -12.58 -6.75 -1.17
N SER A 46 -11.84 -6.76 -0.07
CA SER A 46 -11.82 -5.61 0.85
C SER A 46 -11.05 -4.45 0.25
N THR A 47 -11.52 -3.23 0.53
CA THR A 47 -10.79 -2.02 0.16
C THR A 47 -10.11 -1.44 1.39
N VAL A 48 -8.93 -0.85 1.19
CA VAL A 48 -8.15 -0.22 2.25
C VAL A 48 -7.83 1.20 1.81
N ASN A 49 -8.34 2.18 2.55
CA ASN A 49 -7.97 3.57 2.34
C ASN A 49 -6.67 3.83 3.11
N LEU A 50 -5.55 3.87 2.38
CA LEU A 50 -4.24 4.02 3.02
C LEU A 50 -4.09 5.35 3.74
N ALA A 51 -4.67 6.43 3.23
CA ALA A 51 -4.62 7.72 3.92
C ALA A 51 -5.25 7.62 5.31
N ARG A 52 -6.40 6.96 5.40
CA ARG A 52 -7.08 6.77 6.68
C ARG A 52 -6.24 5.91 7.62
N GLN A 53 -5.65 4.83 7.10
CA GLN A 53 -4.84 3.93 7.93
C GLN A 53 -3.58 4.62 8.47
N PHE A 54 -3.04 5.57 7.74
CA PHE A 54 -1.86 6.33 8.17
C PHE A 54 -2.22 7.54 9.03
N GLY A 55 -3.49 7.77 9.30
CA GLY A 55 -3.93 8.92 10.08
C GLY A 55 -3.89 10.23 9.32
N LEU A 56 -3.89 10.18 8.00
CA LEU A 56 -3.91 11.36 7.15
C LEU A 56 -5.35 11.84 6.93
N PRO A 57 -5.56 13.13 6.59
CA PRO A 57 -6.91 13.63 6.34
C PRO A 57 -7.60 12.85 5.22
N ASP A 58 -8.89 12.61 5.40
CA ASP A 58 -9.71 11.95 4.39
C ASP A 58 -9.79 12.80 3.13
N HIS A 59 -9.66 12.14 1.99
CA HIS A 59 -9.83 12.76 0.69
C HIS A 59 -10.19 11.68 -0.32
N ASN A 60 -10.67 12.08 -1.48
CA ASN A 60 -11.01 11.15 -2.53
C ASN A 60 -9.75 10.59 -3.17
N THR A 61 -9.63 9.28 -3.17
CA THR A 61 -8.54 8.59 -3.86
C THR A 61 -8.98 8.23 -5.27
N THR A 62 -8.05 8.26 -6.22
CA THR A 62 -8.36 8.07 -7.64
C THR A 62 -7.81 6.78 -8.21
N MET A 63 -6.94 6.10 -7.49
CA MET A 63 -6.28 4.89 -7.96
C MET A 63 -6.46 3.76 -6.96
N GLY A 64 -6.49 2.54 -7.48
CA GLY A 64 -6.50 1.34 -6.67
C GLY A 64 -5.43 0.36 -7.14
N VAL A 65 -4.77 -0.29 -6.19
CA VAL A 65 -3.80 -1.33 -6.46
C VAL A 65 -4.29 -2.62 -5.81
N ILE A 66 -4.49 -3.65 -6.62
CA ILE A 66 -4.86 -4.97 -6.10
C ILE A 66 -3.58 -5.63 -5.61
N TYR A 67 -3.50 -5.92 -4.33
CA TYR A 67 -2.26 -6.25 -3.66
C TYR A 67 -2.47 -7.38 -2.66
N SER A 68 -1.54 -8.33 -2.63
CA SER A 68 -1.53 -9.39 -1.62
C SER A 68 -0.64 -8.98 -0.46
N THR A 69 -1.22 -8.79 0.71
CA THR A 69 -0.50 -8.32 1.91
C THR A 69 0.34 -9.41 2.56
N ALA A 70 0.10 -10.67 2.21
CA ALA A 70 0.87 -11.81 2.69
C ALA A 70 0.78 -12.93 1.67
N THR A 71 1.73 -13.87 1.76
CA THR A 71 1.70 -15.07 0.93
C THR A 71 0.42 -15.86 1.23
N ASP A 72 -0.25 -16.30 0.17
CA ASP A 72 -1.49 -17.09 0.24
C ASP A 72 -2.68 -16.33 0.83
N SER A 73 -2.56 -15.02 1.04
CA SER A 73 -3.70 -14.23 1.47
C SER A 73 -4.54 -13.81 0.27
N ARG A 74 -5.83 -13.53 0.52
CA ARG A 74 -6.69 -12.93 -0.50
C ARG A 74 -6.21 -11.51 -0.78
N PRO A 75 -6.19 -11.08 -2.03
CA PRO A 75 -5.79 -9.72 -2.33
C PRO A 75 -6.78 -8.70 -1.78
N VAL A 76 -6.28 -7.51 -1.54
CA VAL A 76 -7.09 -6.36 -1.14
C VAL A 76 -6.87 -5.24 -2.15
N MET A 77 -7.75 -4.25 -2.17
CA MET A 77 -7.57 -3.07 -3.00
C MET A 77 -7.03 -1.93 -2.13
N LEU A 78 -5.79 -1.53 -2.36
CA LEU A 78 -5.20 -0.38 -1.70
C LEU A 78 -5.60 0.87 -2.47
N MET A 79 -6.33 1.76 -1.80
CA MET A 79 -6.78 3.01 -2.40
C MET A 79 -5.76 4.09 -2.14
N LEU A 80 -5.31 4.74 -3.20
CA LEU A 80 -4.23 5.71 -3.14
C LEU A 80 -4.43 6.81 -4.18
N ASP A 81 -3.49 7.78 -4.22
CA ASP A 81 -3.68 8.98 -5.05
C ASP A 81 -2.99 8.88 -6.40
N GLU A 82 -1.80 8.28 -6.45
CA GLU A 82 -1.01 8.30 -7.68
C GLU A 82 -0.11 7.09 -7.76
N VAL A 83 0.05 6.55 -8.96
CA VAL A 83 1.06 5.53 -9.27
C VAL A 83 2.15 6.21 -10.08
N LEU A 84 3.39 6.21 -9.55
CA LEU A 84 4.49 6.91 -10.20
C LEU A 84 5.28 6.02 -11.15
N GLY A 85 5.28 4.70 -10.94
CA GLY A 85 5.96 3.79 -11.84
C GLY A 85 6.73 2.70 -11.11
N LEU A 86 7.48 1.92 -11.89
CA LEU A 86 8.28 0.82 -11.38
C LEU A 86 9.70 1.27 -11.15
N LYS A 87 10.31 0.79 -10.06
CA LYS A 87 11.69 1.05 -9.71
C LYS A 87 12.40 -0.28 -9.42
N ASP A 88 13.56 -0.46 -10.03
CA ASP A 88 14.40 -1.62 -9.77
C ASP A 88 15.47 -1.21 -8.78
N LEU A 89 15.39 -1.74 -7.56
CA LEU A 89 16.29 -1.34 -6.47
C LEU A 89 17.05 -2.55 -5.97
N LYS A 90 18.35 -2.32 -5.68
CA LYS A 90 19.18 -3.29 -4.99
C LYS A 90 18.97 -3.17 -3.49
N GLU A 91 19.20 -4.26 -2.77
CA GLU A 91 19.04 -4.26 -1.33
C GLU A 91 19.94 -3.21 -0.65
N THR A 92 21.08 -2.92 -1.25
CA THR A 92 22.02 -1.92 -0.73
C THR A 92 21.53 -0.48 -0.86
N GLU A 93 20.54 -0.22 -1.68
CA GLU A 93 19.98 1.12 -1.84
C GLU A 93 19.00 1.49 -0.73
N TRP A 94 18.55 0.51 0.03
CA TRP A 94 17.63 0.73 1.13
C TRP A 94 18.37 1.15 2.39
N ARG A 95 17.77 2.05 3.14
CA ARG A 95 18.26 2.47 4.46
C ARG A 95 17.30 1.97 5.53
N ALA A 96 17.81 1.86 6.76
CA ALA A 96 16.99 1.48 7.89
C ALA A 96 15.91 2.53 8.13
N PHE A 97 14.70 2.06 8.42
CA PHE A 97 13.63 2.96 8.81
C PHE A 97 13.97 3.56 10.19
N PRO A 98 13.83 4.88 10.36
CA PRO A 98 14.17 5.51 11.65
C PRO A 98 13.34 4.92 12.78
N ARG A 99 13.98 4.73 13.94
CA ARG A 99 13.29 4.24 15.13
C ARG A 99 12.55 5.40 15.80
N ILE A 100 11.44 5.76 15.20
CA ILE A 100 10.56 6.78 15.76
C ILE A 100 9.37 6.05 16.35
N PRO A 101 9.02 6.30 17.64
CA PRO A 101 7.83 5.69 18.21
C PRO A 101 6.59 6.32 17.56
N SER A 102 6.16 5.75 16.45
CA SER A 102 4.97 6.17 15.76
C SER A 102 4.24 4.95 15.22
N ALA A 103 2.95 5.10 15.01
CA ALA A 103 2.14 4.02 14.45
C ALA A 103 2.61 3.65 13.03
N SER A 104 3.20 4.60 12.31
CA SER A 104 3.64 4.35 10.93
C SER A 104 4.80 3.35 10.86
N ALA A 105 5.59 3.20 11.92
CA ALA A 105 6.67 2.21 11.95
C ALA A 105 6.16 0.78 11.80
N GLN A 106 4.88 0.53 12.07
CA GLN A 106 4.28 -0.79 11.90
C GLN A 106 4.05 -1.15 10.44
N PHE A 107 3.96 -0.16 9.56
CA PHE A 107 3.68 -0.37 8.15
C PHE A 107 4.94 -0.47 7.31
N PHE A 108 6.05 0.12 7.75
CA PHE A 108 7.24 0.30 6.92
C PHE A 108 8.46 -0.32 7.58
N ASP A 109 9.40 -0.82 6.77
CA ASP A 109 10.62 -1.43 7.28
C ASP A 109 11.90 -0.82 6.73
N ARG A 110 11.83 -0.09 5.63
CA ARG A 110 13.00 0.52 4.99
C ARG A 110 12.61 1.83 4.34
N VAL A 111 13.60 2.66 4.05
CA VAL A 111 13.41 3.92 3.32
C VAL A 111 14.41 4.00 2.18
N TRP A 112 13.96 4.51 1.04
CA TRP A 112 14.80 4.81 -0.11
C TRP A 112 14.81 6.30 -0.35
N LEU A 113 16.01 6.89 -0.44
CA LEU A 113 16.18 8.30 -0.76
C LEU A 113 16.44 8.44 -2.25
N GLU A 114 15.51 9.05 -2.94
CA GLU A 114 15.63 9.37 -4.37
C GLU A 114 16.30 10.73 -4.47
N GLU A 115 17.63 10.73 -4.64
CA GLU A 115 18.43 11.95 -4.50
C GLU A 115 18.11 13.00 -5.57
N ALA A 116 17.79 12.58 -6.78
CA ALA A 116 17.53 13.50 -7.89
C ALA A 116 16.39 14.46 -7.58
N VAL A 117 15.40 14.05 -6.80
CA VAL A 117 14.22 14.86 -6.47
C VAL A 117 14.05 15.05 -4.97
N GLN A 118 15.04 14.63 -4.18
CA GLN A 118 15.02 14.77 -2.72
C GLN A 118 13.76 14.17 -2.11
N ARG A 119 13.41 12.95 -2.53
CA ARG A 119 12.19 12.28 -2.12
C ARG A 119 12.52 11.05 -1.31
N GLN A 120 11.87 10.90 -0.17
CA GLN A 120 11.93 9.68 0.64
C GLN A 120 10.72 8.82 0.32
N SER A 121 10.96 7.54 0.01
CA SER A 121 9.91 6.57 -0.23
C SER A 121 10.06 5.42 0.76
N PHE A 122 8.95 5.02 1.38
CA PHE A 122 8.95 4.04 2.46
C PHE A 122 8.48 2.69 1.92
N ARG A 123 9.25 1.64 2.23
CA ARG A 123 8.88 0.29 1.81
C ARG A 123 7.82 -0.28 2.73
N LEU A 124 6.70 -0.66 2.15
CA LEU A 124 5.62 -1.31 2.89
C LEU A 124 6.09 -2.70 3.32
N ARG A 125 5.86 -3.04 4.58
CA ARG A 125 6.23 -4.36 5.10
C ARG A 125 5.48 -5.46 4.36
N HIS A 126 6.14 -6.60 4.20
CA HIS A 126 5.53 -7.79 3.67
C HIS A 126 6.07 -9.01 4.41
N PRO A 127 5.25 -9.80 5.06
CA PRO A 127 3.79 -9.68 5.13
C PRO A 127 3.33 -8.53 6.02
N LEU A 128 2.15 -8.01 5.72
CA LEU A 128 1.51 -6.97 6.50
C LEU A 128 0.24 -7.54 7.12
N GLN A 129 0.10 -7.41 8.44
CA GLN A 129 -1.03 -8.00 9.15
C GLN A 129 -2.32 -7.27 8.84
N ASN A 130 -3.39 -8.03 8.66
CA ASN A 130 -4.69 -7.47 8.29
C ASN A 130 -5.25 -6.51 9.35
N ASP A 131 -4.99 -6.74 10.62
CA ASP A 131 -5.49 -5.86 11.68
C ASP A 131 -4.88 -4.45 11.58
N LEU A 132 -3.65 -4.32 11.09
CA LEU A 132 -3.04 -3.02 10.84
C LEU A 132 -3.76 -2.24 9.73
N LEU A 133 -4.43 -2.94 8.85
CA LEU A 133 -5.18 -2.35 7.74
C LEU A 133 -6.66 -2.19 8.06
N GLY A 134 -7.07 -2.51 9.29
CA GLY A 134 -8.47 -2.44 9.68
C GLY A 134 -9.31 -3.57 9.10
N LEU A 135 -8.68 -4.65 8.65
CA LEU A 135 -9.36 -5.79 8.07
C LEU A 135 -9.62 -6.87 9.12
N PRO A 136 -10.67 -7.70 8.94
CA PRO A 136 -10.91 -8.82 9.84
C PRO A 136 -9.74 -9.80 9.84
N SER A 137 -9.43 -10.37 11.00
CA SER A 137 -8.42 -11.40 11.10
C SER A 137 -8.92 -12.70 10.47
N VAL A 138 -8.06 -13.31 9.63
CA VAL A 138 -8.39 -14.60 9.01
C VAL A 138 -8.60 -15.70 10.06
N ALA A 139 -7.91 -15.60 11.18
CA ALA A 139 -8.02 -16.59 12.25
C ALA A 139 -9.40 -16.63 12.89
N ASN A 140 -10.22 -15.60 12.71
CA ASN A 140 -11.55 -15.51 13.27
C ASN A 140 -12.66 -15.95 12.29
N GLU A 141 -12.29 -16.38 11.12
CA GLU A 141 -13.27 -16.88 10.17
C GLU A 141 -13.68 -18.30 10.57
N PRO A 142 -14.97 -18.56 10.63
CA PRO A 142 -15.46 -19.91 10.93
C PRO A 142 -15.15 -20.91 9.84
#